data_2d3f5b366750c6a2d8e659bca7e04b51
#
_entry.id   2d3f5b366750c6a2d8e659bca7e04b51
#
_cell.length_a   1.000
_cell.length_b   1.000
_cell.length_c   1.000
_cell.angle_alpha   90.00
_cell.angle_beta   90.00
_cell.angle_gamma   90.00
#
_symmetry.space_group_name_H-M   'P 1'
#
loop_
_entity.id
_entity.type
_entity.pdbx_description
1 polymer ?
#
loop_
_entity_poly.entity_id
_entity_poly.type
_entity_poly.pdbx_seq_one_letter_code
_entity_poly.pdbx_strand_id
1 'polypeptide(L)'
;MVSDLFDPDAWHDVEGFEFDDITYHRARDVGAVRVAFDRPEVRNAFRPQTVDELYRALDHARQQPDVGCVLLTGNGPSPRDGGWAFCSGGDQRIRGRDGYRYAKGDSIETVDPARTGRLHILEVQRLIRMMPKVVVCLVPGWAAGGGHSLHVVCDLTLASRQHARFRQTDVDVASFDAGFGSAYLARQVGQKFAREIFFLGDTYTADDAHRMGMVNAVVDHADLERVGLDWARRIMGKSPTAQRMLKFAFNLIDDGLVGQQVFAGEATRLAYGTTEAEEGRDAFLERRDPDWSPYPWHY
;
A
#
# COMPACT_ATOMS: atom_id res chain seq x y z
N MET A 1 -13.92 -13.52 -13.88
CA MET A 1 -14.14 -14.05 -12.50
C MET A 1 -13.08 -13.43 -11.66
N VAL A 2 -13.43 -12.72 -10.61
CA VAL A 2 -12.47 -11.85 -9.86
C VAL A 2 -11.30 -12.67 -9.30
N SER A 3 -11.57 -13.68 -8.49
CA SER A 3 -10.56 -14.55 -7.89
C SER A 3 -11.25 -15.76 -7.26
N ASP A 4 -10.58 -16.90 -7.23
CA ASP A 4 -11.11 -18.09 -6.51
C ASP A 4 -11.15 -17.88 -4.98
N LEU A 5 -10.44 -16.87 -4.47
CA LEU A 5 -10.45 -16.49 -3.05
C LEU A 5 -11.48 -15.41 -2.72
N PHE A 6 -12.11 -14.81 -3.74
CA PHE A 6 -13.05 -13.71 -3.57
C PHE A 6 -14.41 -14.22 -3.10
N ASP A 7 -14.88 -13.69 -1.99
CA ASP A 7 -16.21 -13.96 -1.46
C ASP A 7 -17.19 -12.84 -1.88
N PRO A 8 -18.10 -13.09 -2.84
CA PRO A 8 -19.04 -12.06 -3.30
C PRO A 8 -20.04 -11.62 -2.22
N ASP A 9 -20.25 -12.43 -1.18
CA ASP A 9 -21.13 -12.07 -0.07
C ASP A 9 -20.46 -11.10 0.91
N ALA A 10 -19.12 -11.06 0.94
CA ALA A 10 -18.36 -10.14 1.78
C ALA A 10 -18.13 -8.75 1.13
N TRP A 11 -18.20 -8.66 -0.20
CA TRP A 11 -17.80 -7.48 -0.96
C TRP A 11 -18.89 -6.97 -1.90
N HIS A 12 -18.80 -5.70 -2.29
CA HIS A 12 -19.55 -5.09 -3.39
C HIS A 12 -18.65 -4.12 -4.15
N ASP A 13 -19.01 -3.88 -5.42
CA ASP A 13 -18.28 -2.93 -6.27
C ASP A 13 -18.38 -1.51 -5.72
N VAL A 14 -17.34 -0.71 -5.90
CA VAL A 14 -17.37 0.72 -5.61
C VAL A 14 -17.89 1.46 -6.85
N GLU A 15 -19.06 2.08 -6.74
CA GLU A 15 -19.70 2.80 -7.83
C GLU A 15 -18.81 3.94 -8.38
N GLY A 16 -18.84 4.12 -9.71
CA GLY A 16 -18.09 5.18 -10.39
C GLY A 16 -16.61 4.83 -10.67
N PHE A 17 -16.21 3.59 -10.41
CA PHE A 17 -14.89 3.08 -10.71
C PHE A 17 -14.96 1.84 -11.60
N GLU A 18 -14.69 2.05 -12.88
CA GLU A 18 -14.49 0.98 -13.86
C GLU A 18 -13.00 0.93 -14.17
N PHE A 19 -12.36 -0.22 -13.93
CA PHE A 19 -10.95 -0.45 -14.12
C PHE A 19 -10.72 -1.70 -15.00
N ASP A 20 -9.64 -1.68 -15.77
CA ASP A 20 -9.27 -2.79 -16.65
C ASP A 20 -8.24 -3.73 -16.02
N ASP A 21 -7.30 -3.16 -15.25
CA ASP A 21 -6.12 -3.86 -14.73
C ASP A 21 -6.20 -4.18 -13.24
N ILE A 22 -7.21 -3.64 -12.54
CA ILE A 22 -7.46 -3.91 -11.13
C ILE A 22 -8.95 -4.13 -10.86
N THR A 23 -9.25 -4.70 -9.70
CA THR A 23 -10.62 -4.67 -9.14
C THR A 23 -10.64 -3.87 -7.85
N TYR A 24 -11.76 -3.17 -7.61
CA TYR A 24 -11.93 -2.30 -6.45
C TYR A 24 -13.28 -2.55 -5.79
N HIS A 25 -13.26 -3.10 -4.58
CA HIS A 25 -14.45 -3.49 -3.86
C HIS A 25 -14.45 -2.90 -2.45
N ARG A 26 -15.64 -2.77 -1.88
CA ARG A 26 -15.85 -2.35 -0.51
C ARG A 26 -16.48 -3.49 0.30
N ALA A 27 -16.02 -3.70 1.52
CA ALA A 27 -16.60 -4.68 2.41
C ALA A 27 -18.00 -4.24 2.87
N ARG A 28 -18.92 -5.22 3.02
CA ARG A 28 -20.31 -4.97 3.37
C ARG A 28 -20.52 -4.65 4.85
N ASP A 29 -19.67 -5.18 5.71
CA ASP A 29 -19.87 -5.18 7.17
C ASP A 29 -18.81 -4.39 7.94
N VAL A 30 -17.78 -3.89 7.26
CA VAL A 30 -16.66 -3.17 7.89
C VAL A 30 -16.12 -2.07 6.99
N GLY A 31 -15.54 -1.02 7.58
CA GLY A 31 -14.92 0.08 6.85
C GLY A 31 -13.60 -0.32 6.19
N ALA A 32 -13.63 -1.31 5.29
CA ALA A 32 -12.48 -1.78 4.55
C ALA A 32 -12.75 -1.79 3.04
N VAL A 33 -11.70 -1.62 2.26
CA VAL A 33 -11.73 -1.79 0.81
C VAL A 33 -10.70 -2.84 0.38
N ARG A 34 -11.00 -3.51 -0.73
CA ARG A 34 -10.12 -4.46 -1.41
C ARG A 34 -9.70 -3.87 -2.75
N VAL A 35 -8.41 -3.71 -2.95
CA VAL A 35 -7.79 -3.33 -4.22
C VAL A 35 -6.96 -4.52 -4.69
N ALA A 36 -7.23 -5.04 -5.86
CA ALA A 36 -6.52 -6.22 -6.35
C ALA A 36 -6.06 -6.03 -7.79
N PHE A 37 -4.81 -6.39 -8.08
CA PHE A 37 -4.35 -6.55 -9.45
C PHE A 37 -5.21 -7.59 -10.17
N ASP A 38 -5.59 -7.34 -11.42
CA ASP A 38 -6.46 -8.22 -12.22
C ASP A 38 -5.89 -8.49 -13.62
N ARG A 39 -4.63 -8.89 -13.66
CA ARG A 39 -3.91 -9.34 -14.85
C ARG A 39 -3.27 -10.72 -14.61
N PRO A 40 -4.06 -11.74 -14.18
CA PRO A 40 -3.50 -13.02 -13.74
C PRO A 40 -2.78 -13.78 -14.85
N GLU A 41 -3.14 -13.55 -16.12
CA GLU A 41 -2.51 -14.16 -17.31
C GLU A 41 -1.04 -13.76 -17.48
N VAL A 42 -0.62 -12.68 -16.82
CA VAL A 42 0.78 -12.17 -16.79
C VAL A 42 1.32 -12.05 -15.37
N ARG A 43 0.79 -12.85 -14.45
CA ARG A 43 1.19 -12.85 -13.04
C ARG A 43 1.02 -11.48 -12.38
N ASN A 44 -0.01 -10.75 -12.76
CA ASN A 44 -0.29 -9.42 -12.23
C ASN A 44 0.88 -8.43 -12.40
N ALA A 45 1.65 -8.59 -13.50
CA ALA A 45 2.67 -7.61 -13.87
C ALA A 45 2.00 -6.25 -14.15
N PHE A 46 2.49 -5.19 -13.54
CA PHE A 46 1.90 -3.87 -13.72
C PHE A 46 2.46 -3.13 -14.95
N ARG A 47 1.62 -2.35 -15.57
CA ARG A 47 1.92 -1.37 -16.63
C ARG A 47 1.49 0.03 -16.18
N PRO A 48 1.81 1.11 -16.91
CA PRO A 48 1.41 2.47 -16.52
C PRO A 48 -0.07 2.62 -16.20
N GLN A 49 -0.97 2.01 -17.00
CA GLN A 49 -2.41 2.00 -16.74
C GLN A 49 -2.73 1.36 -15.37
N THR A 50 -2.15 0.19 -15.07
CA THR A 50 -2.33 -0.46 -13.76
C THR A 50 -1.93 0.46 -12.61
N VAL A 51 -0.83 1.20 -12.77
CA VAL A 51 -0.32 2.14 -11.76
C VAL A 51 -1.28 3.31 -11.57
N ASP A 52 -1.82 3.88 -12.66
CA ASP A 52 -2.80 4.96 -12.59
C ASP A 52 -4.11 4.50 -11.93
N GLU A 53 -4.58 3.30 -12.24
CA GLU A 53 -5.78 2.72 -11.63
C GLU A 53 -5.58 2.44 -10.14
N LEU A 54 -4.44 1.86 -9.76
CA LEU A 54 -4.07 1.68 -8.34
C LEU A 54 -4.05 3.02 -7.58
N TYR A 55 -3.42 4.04 -8.17
CA TYR A 55 -3.35 5.35 -7.54
C TYR A 55 -4.74 5.92 -7.32
N ARG A 56 -5.62 5.87 -8.33
CA ARG A 56 -7.01 6.36 -8.23
C ARG A 56 -7.82 5.62 -7.17
N ALA A 57 -7.74 4.28 -7.12
CA ALA A 57 -8.45 3.47 -6.12
C ALA A 57 -7.95 3.76 -4.70
N LEU A 58 -6.63 3.81 -4.50
CA LEU A 58 -6.01 4.08 -3.20
C LEU A 58 -6.25 5.52 -2.73
N ASP A 59 -6.20 6.51 -3.63
CA ASP A 59 -6.49 7.90 -3.29
C ASP A 59 -7.97 8.11 -2.93
N HIS A 60 -8.89 7.46 -3.66
CA HIS A 60 -10.30 7.43 -3.26
C HIS A 60 -10.48 6.81 -1.88
N ALA A 61 -9.90 5.63 -1.62
CA ALA A 61 -9.95 4.98 -0.30
C ALA A 61 -9.40 5.89 0.81
N ARG A 62 -8.30 6.61 0.53
CA ARG A 62 -7.70 7.57 1.46
C ARG A 62 -8.67 8.67 1.87
N GLN A 63 -9.51 9.13 0.94
CA GLN A 63 -10.44 10.24 1.16
C GLN A 63 -11.75 9.80 1.87
N GLN A 64 -12.09 8.50 1.87
CA GLN A 64 -13.32 8.02 2.51
C GLN A 64 -13.21 8.08 4.05
N PRO A 65 -14.10 8.82 4.75
CA PRO A 65 -13.98 8.98 6.20
C PRO A 65 -14.33 7.72 6.98
N ASP A 66 -15.08 6.82 6.42
CA ASP A 66 -15.55 5.57 7.00
C ASP A 66 -14.73 4.34 6.59
N VAL A 67 -13.68 4.50 5.78
CA VAL A 67 -12.69 3.47 5.46
C VAL A 67 -11.46 3.66 6.35
N GLY A 68 -11.06 2.64 7.09
CA GLY A 68 -9.85 2.65 7.92
C GLY A 68 -8.81 1.62 7.51
N CYS A 69 -9.19 0.64 6.68
CA CYS A 69 -8.31 -0.43 6.24
C CYS A 69 -8.39 -0.65 4.72
N VAL A 70 -7.24 -0.87 4.09
CA VAL A 70 -7.13 -1.27 2.69
C VAL A 70 -6.50 -2.66 2.63
N LEU A 71 -7.15 -3.60 1.98
CA LEU A 71 -6.58 -4.90 1.61
C LEU A 71 -6.04 -4.80 0.18
N LEU A 72 -4.73 -4.90 0.01
CA LEU A 72 -4.07 -4.89 -1.30
C LEU A 72 -3.67 -6.32 -1.66
N THR A 73 -4.16 -6.84 -2.80
CA THR A 73 -3.94 -8.23 -3.20
C THR A 73 -3.80 -8.40 -4.72
N GLY A 74 -3.81 -9.63 -5.20
CA GLY A 74 -3.84 -9.98 -6.61
C GLY A 74 -4.88 -11.06 -6.90
N ASN A 75 -5.66 -10.86 -7.95
CA ASN A 75 -6.61 -11.86 -8.43
C ASN A 75 -5.90 -13.03 -9.11
N GLY A 76 -6.51 -14.19 -9.09
CA GLY A 76 -6.02 -15.44 -9.65
C GLY A 76 -6.99 -16.58 -9.47
N PRO A 77 -6.63 -17.77 -9.92
CA PRO A 77 -5.33 -18.17 -10.48
C PRO A 77 -5.12 -17.72 -11.92
N SER A 78 -3.89 -17.82 -12.42
CA SER A 78 -3.58 -17.58 -13.82
C SER A 78 -4.30 -18.60 -14.72
N PRO A 79 -5.01 -18.16 -15.78
CA PRO A 79 -5.67 -19.07 -16.70
C PRO A 79 -4.71 -19.92 -17.55
N ARG A 80 -3.40 -19.58 -17.53
CA ARG A 80 -2.39 -20.29 -18.33
C ARG A 80 -1.92 -21.59 -17.67
N ASP A 81 -1.79 -21.59 -16.34
CA ASP A 81 -1.12 -22.69 -15.62
C ASP A 81 -1.59 -22.85 -14.17
N GLY A 82 -2.67 -22.15 -13.77
CA GLY A 82 -3.20 -22.23 -12.42
C GLY A 82 -2.33 -21.57 -11.33
N GLY A 83 -1.25 -20.89 -11.70
CA GLY A 83 -0.35 -20.30 -10.72
C GLY A 83 -0.84 -18.97 -10.17
N TRP A 84 -0.45 -18.65 -8.95
CA TRP A 84 -0.88 -17.45 -8.21
C TRP A 84 0.20 -16.37 -8.19
N ALA A 85 -0.23 -15.11 -8.20
CA ALA A 85 0.65 -13.98 -7.97
C ALA A 85 -0.09 -12.84 -7.24
N PHE A 86 0.61 -12.20 -6.33
CA PHE A 86 0.26 -10.87 -5.88
C PHE A 86 0.56 -9.87 -7.01
N CYS A 87 1.85 -9.74 -7.33
CA CYS A 87 2.34 -8.91 -8.42
C CYS A 87 3.78 -9.30 -8.76
N SER A 88 4.05 -9.55 -10.04
CA SER A 88 5.38 -9.94 -10.53
C SER A 88 6.27 -8.77 -10.94
N GLY A 89 5.90 -7.53 -10.56
CA GLY A 89 6.67 -6.33 -10.89
C GLY A 89 6.25 -5.67 -12.19
N GLY A 90 7.11 -4.84 -12.75
CA GLY A 90 6.84 -4.14 -14.00
C GLY A 90 6.81 -5.08 -15.21
N ASP A 91 5.84 -4.89 -16.10
CA ASP A 91 5.69 -5.68 -17.30
C ASP A 91 6.86 -5.47 -18.28
N GLN A 92 7.82 -6.38 -18.28
CA GLN A 92 9.04 -6.28 -19.09
C GLN A 92 8.77 -6.28 -20.60
N ARG A 93 7.60 -6.75 -21.06
CA ARG A 93 7.23 -6.76 -22.49
C ARG A 93 7.04 -5.37 -23.07
N ILE A 94 6.75 -4.39 -22.20
CA ILE A 94 6.51 -2.99 -22.60
C ILE A 94 7.61 -2.04 -22.15
N ARG A 95 8.67 -2.56 -21.48
CA ARG A 95 9.82 -1.75 -21.09
C ARG A 95 10.71 -1.45 -22.30
N GLY A 96 10.78 -0.18 -22.72
CA GLY A 96 11.65 0.33 -23.76
C GLY A 96 12.89 1.05 -23.20
N ARG A 97 13.66 1.68 -24.12
CA ARG A 97 14.81 2.52 -23.74
C ARG A 97 14.42 3.69 -22.82
N ASP A 98 13.20 4.20 -23.01
CA ASP A 98 12.67 5.36 -22.28
C ASP A 98 11.80 4.94 -21.08
N GLY A 99 11.92 3.67 -20.66
CA GLY A 99 11.14 3.08 -19.57
C GLY A 99 9.85 2.44 -20.04
N TYR A 100 8.85 2.42 -19.15
CA TYR A 100 7.54 1.83 -19.43
C TYR A 100 6.66 2.82 -20.19
N ARG A 101 6.04 2.36 -21.29
CA ARG A 101 5.17 3.18 -22.14
C ARG A 101 3.73 2.71 -22.06
N TYR A 102 2.80 3.63 -22.26
CA TYR A 102 1.40 3.30 -22.48
C TYR A 102 1.24 2.49 -23.78
N ALA A 103 0.28 1.57 -23.79
CA ALA A 103 -0.02 0.79 -24.99
C ALA A 103 -0.56 1.68 -26.12
N LYS A 104 -0.41 1.24 -27.38
CA LYS A 104 -1.07 1.92 -28.51
C LYS A 104 -2.60 1.86 -28.30
N GLY A 105 -3.22 3.04 -28.21
CA GLY A 105 -4.66 3.18 -27.95
C GLY A 105 -4.98 3.70 -26.55
N ASP A 106 -4.03 3.66 -25.60
CA ASP A 106 -4.18 4.41 -24.37
C ASP A 106 -4.20 5.89 -24.72
N SER A 107 -5.22 6.62 -24.31
CA SER A 107 -5.38 8.03 -24.65
C SER A 107 -4.29 8.86 -23.99
N ILE A 108 -3.29 9.28 -24.78
CA ILE A 108 -2.27 10.25 -24.34
C ILE A 108 -2.91 11.56 -23.87
N GLU A 109 -4.11 11.86 -24.34
CA GLU A 109 -4.87 13.07 -23.97
C GLU A 109 -5.30 13.07 -22.49
N THR A 110 -5.44 11.89 -21.88
CA THR A 110 -5.80 11.74 -20.45
C THR A 110 -4.60 11.54 -19.53
N VAL A 111 -3.41 11.38 -20.10
CA VAL A 111 -2.16 11.14 -19.35
C VAL A 111 -1.36 12.42 -19.25
N ASP A 112 -1.01 12.82 -18.03
CA ASP A 112 -0.08 13.91 -17.80
C ASP A 112 1.23 13.65 -18.56
N PRO A 113 1.65 14.54 -19.51
CA PRO A 113 2.88 14.37 -20.28
C PRO A 113 4.13 14.17 -19.41
N ALA A 114 4.16 14.74 -18.20
CA ALA A 114 5.24 14.54 -17.24
C ALA A 114 5.34 13.09 -16.73
N ARG A 115 4.28 12.33 -16.87
CA ARG A 115 4.17 10.91 -16.47
C ARG A 115 4.51 9.95 -17.60
N THR A 116 4.46 10.42 -18.85
CA THR A 116 4.72 9.58 -20.03
C THR A 116 6.13 8.99 -19.98
N GLY A 117 6.24 7.68 -20.13
CA GLY A 117 7.51 6.96 -20.12
C GLY A 117 8.14 6.73 -18.75
N ARG A 118 7.53 7.22 -17.67
CA ARG A 118 7.98 7.01 -16.30
C ARG A 118 7.23 5.85 -15.64
N LEU A 119 7.90 5.16 -14.74
CA LEU A 119 7.27 4.16 -13.88
C LEU A 119 6.80 4.86 -12.60
N HIS A 120 5.49 5.06 -12.47
CA HIS A 120 4.89 5.76 -11.33
C HIS A 120 4.57 4.88 -10.13
N ILE A 121 5.06 3.63 -10.08
CA ILE A 121 4.84 2.73 -8.94
C ILE A 121 5.39 3.33 -7.63
N LEU A 122 6.41 4.19 -7.70
CA LEU A 122 6.95 4.89 -6.54
C LEU A 122 5.94 5.88 -5.94
N GLU A 123 5.05 6.46 -6.76
CA GLU A 123 3.96 7.31 -6.25
C GLU A 123 2.90 6.48 -5.52
N VAL A 124 2.63 5.26 -5.98
CA VAL A 124 1.75 4.32 -5.26
C VAL A 124 2.38 3.92 -3.93
N GLN A 125 3.69 3.60 -3.91
CA GLN A 125 4.41 3.31 -2.67
C GLN A 125 4.34 4.49 -1.70
N ARG A 126 4.54 5.71 -2.20
CA ARG A 126 4.45 6.94 -1.41
C ARG A 126 3.04 7.15 -0.84
N LEU A 127 2.00 6.94 -1.67
CA LEU A 127 0.61 7.06 -1.23
C LEU A 127 0.28 6.04 -0.13
N ILE A 128 0.66 4.77 -0.30
CA ILE A 128 0.48 3.72 0.74
C ILE A 128 1.12 4.16 2.06
N ARG A 129 2.34 4.66 2.00
CA ARG A 129 3.10 5.04 3.19
C ARG A 129 2.52 6.25 3.91
N MET A 130 2.03 7.23 3.16
CA MET A 130 1.58 8.53 3.68
C MET A 130 0.08 8.62 3.93
N MET A 131 -0.73 7.64 3.48
CA MET A 131 -2.16 7.68 3.76
C MET A 131 -2.47 7.38 5.24
N PRO A 132 -3.50 8.07 5.81
CA PRO A 132 -3.90 7.87 7.21
C PRO A 132 -4.77 6.61 7.41
N LYS A 133 -4.47 5.55 6.68
CA LYS A 133 -5.18 4.26 6.68
C LYS A 133 -4.18 3.13 6.82
N VAL A 134 -4.59 2.04 7.46
CA VAL A 134 -3.76 0.85 7.52
C VAL A 134 -3.90 0.07 6.21
N VAL A 135 -2.78 -0.27 5.60
CA VAL A 135 -2.73 -1.08 4.37
C VAL A 135 -2.18 -2.45 4.70
N VAL A 136 -2.99 -3.48 4.47
CA VAL A 136 -2.64 -4.89 4.66
C VAL A 136 -2.45 -5.52 3.29
N CYS A 137 -1.24 -5.98 3.00
CA CYS A 137 -0.94 -6.75 1.79
C CYS A 137 -1.29 -8.22 2.01
N LEU A 138 -2.09 -8.79 1.11
CA LEU A 138 -2.38 -10.21 1.04
C LEU A 138 -1.61 -10.78 -0.14
N VAL A 139 -0.68 -11.69 0.09
CA VAL A 139 0.20 -12.26 -0.94
C VAL A 139 -0.26 -13.67 -1.30
N PRO A 140 -1.13 -13.83 -2.33
CA PRO A 140 -1.67 -15.13 -2.72
C PRO A 140 -0.67 -16.00 -3.49
N GLY A 141 0.42 -15.40 -4.01
CA GLY A 141 1.40 -16.08 -4.84
C GLY A 141 2.68 -15.27 -5.00
N TRP A 142 3.20 -15.14 -6.22
CA TRP A 142 4.44 -14.42 -6.48
C TRP A 142 4.35 -12.93 -6.14
N ALA A 143 5.29 -12.46 -5.33
CA ALA A 143 5.61 -11.06 -5.09
C ALA A 143 7.05 -10.83 -5.56
N ALA A 144 7.23 -10.25 -6.76
CA ALA A 144 8.56 -10.13 -7.36
C ALA A 144 8.85 -8.71 -7.87
N GLY A 145 10.13 -8.32 -7.84
CA GLY A 145 10.57 -6.99 -8.27
C GLY A 145 9.76 -5.86 -7.62
N GLY A 146 9.16 -4.97 -8.42
CA GLY A 146 8.29 -3.91 -7.91
C GLY A 146 7.07 -4.40 -7.11
N GLY A 147 6.58 -5.62 -7.36
CA GLY A 147 5.54 -6.26 -6.55
C GLY A 147 6.04 -6.65 -5.17
N HIS A 148 7.29 -7.12 -5.06
CA HIS A 148 7.94 -7.33 -3.78
C HIS A 148 8.07 -6.01 -3.00
N SER A 149 8.51 -4.94 -3.66
CA SER A 149 8.63 -3.63 -3.03
C SER A 149 7.30 -3.06 -2.56
N LEU A 150 6.19 -3.35 -3.26
CA LEU A 150 4.85 -2.92 -2.82
C LEU A 150 4.42 -3.55 -1.49
N HIS A 151 4.64 -4.87 -1.29
CA HIS A 151 4.28 -5.47 0.00
C HIS A 151 5.15 -4.94 1.14
N VAL A 152 6.42 -4.61 0.87
CA VAL A 152 7.36 -4.05 1.86
C VAL A 152 6.90 -2.69 2.39
N VAL A 153 6.28 -1.86 1.55
CA VAL A 153 5.79 -0.53 1.97
C VAL A 153 4.41 -0.57 2.62
N CYS A 154 3.69 -1.67 2.53
CA CYS A 154 2.45 -1.87 3.27
C CYS A 154 2.71 -1.97 4.78
N ASP A 155 1.71 -1.63 5.59
CA ASP A 155 1.85 -1.65 7.05
C ASP A 155 1.94 -3.08 7.60
N LEU A 156 1.20 -4.01 7.00
CA LEU A 156 1.14 -5.42 7.39
C LEU A 156 1.10 -6.31 6.15
N THR A 157 1.60 -7.55 6.27
CA THR A 157 1.57 -8.53 5.19
C THR A 157 1.16 -9.91 5.70
N LEU A 158 0.16 -10.51 5.03
CA LEU A 158 -0.24 -11.91 5.15
C LEU A 158 0.20 -12.68 3.91
N ALA A 159 0.75 -13.86 4.06
CA ALA A 159 1.24 -14.67 2.95
C ALA A 159 0.58 -16.05 2.89
N SER A 160 0.21 -16.48 1.68
CA SER A 160 -0.25 -17.84 1.42
C SER A 160 0.87 -18.84 1.66
N ARG A 161 0.65 -19.83 2.54
CA ARG A 161 1.62 -20.89 2.82
C ARG A 161 2.01 -21.67 1.56
N GLN A 162 1.04 -22.03 0.77
CA GLN A 162 1.22 -22.90 -0.39
C GLN A 162 1.87 -22.17 -1.56
N HIS A 163 1.47 -20.93 -1.83
CA HIS A 163 1.76 -20.27 -3.10
C HIS A 163 2.62 -19.03 -3.00
N ALA A 164 2.73 -18.36 -1.83
CA ALA A 164 3.51 -17.15 -1.74
C ALA A 164 5.01 -17.42 -1.98
N ARG A 165 5.59 -16.61 -2.87
CA ARG A 165 7.01 -16.64 -3.24
C ARG A 165 7.49 -15.20 -3.35
N PHE A 166 8.61 -14.92 -2.72
CA PHE A 166 9.21 -13.59 -2.67
C PHE A 166 10.55 -13.61 -3.41
N ARG A 167 10.74 -12.64 -4.31
CA ARG A 167 11.97 -12.54 -5.09
C ARG A 167 12.23 -11.11 -5.53
N GLN A 168 13.48 -10.66 -5.41
CA GLN A 168 13.94 -9.46 -6.11
C GLN A 168 14.65 -9.85 -7.40
N THR A 169 14.11 -9.34 -8.51
CA THR A 169 14.57 -9.69 -9.86
C THR A 169 15.39 -8.59 -10.52
N ASP A 170 15.61 -7.48 -9.82
CA ASP A 170 16.18 -6.25 -10.38
C ASP A 170 17.57 -6.50 -10.98
N VAL A 171 18.42 -7.22 -10.28
CA VAL A 171 19.78 -7.52 -10.76
C VAL A 171 19.79 -8.43 -12.00
N ASP A 172 18.77 -9.26 -12.17
CA ASP A 172 18.65 -10.15 -13.35
C ASP A 172 18.24 -9.37 -14.62
N VAL A 173 17.57 -8.22 -14.46
CA VAL A 173 17.02 -7.43 -15.57
C VAL A 173 17.66 -6.03 -15.70
N ALA A 174 18.82 -5.84 -15.08
CA ALA A 174 19.55 -4.57 -15.06
C ALA A 174 18.67 -3.38 -14.62
N SER A 175 17.92 -3.59 -13.55
CA SER A 175 17.12 -2.60 -12.84
C SER A 175 17.60 -2.49 -11.39
N PHE A 176 17.01 -1.58 -10.63
CA PHE A 176 17.26 -1.48 -9.19
C PHE A 176 16.14 -0.71 -8.50
N ASP A 177 15.72 -1.18 -7.33
CA ASP A 177 14.86 -0.43 -6.43
C ASP A 177 15.72 0.31 -5.40
N ALA A 178 16.05 1.55 -5.70
CA ALA A 178 16.78 2.43 -4.79
C ALA A 178 15.84 3.29 -3.90
N GLY A 179 14.54 3.00 -3.94
CA GLY A 179 13.52 3.70 -3.18
C GLY A 179 13.14 3.02 -1.87
N PHE A 180 11.87 3.06 -1.57
CA PHE A 180 11.32 2.52 -0.33
C PHE A 180 11.48 1.00 -0.21
N GLY A 181 11.38 0.24 -1.31
CA GLY A 181 11.46 -1.20 -1.28
C GLY A 181 12.75 -1.70 -0.65
N SER A 182 13.92 -1.25 -1.12
CA SER A 182 15.21 -1.64 -0.53
C SER A 182 15.43 -1.06 0.86
N ALA A 183 15.09 0.22 1.06
CA ALA A 183 15.34 0.90 2.32
C ALA A 183 14.54 0.30 3.48
N TYR A 184 13.23 0.03 3.29
CA TYR A 184 12.39 -0.53 4.35
C TYR A 184 12.59 -2.03 4.53
N LEU A 185 12.85 -2.77 3.45
CA LEU A 185 13.20 -4.19 3.60
C LEU A 185 14.39 -4.35 4.55
N ALA A 186 15.43 -3.53 4.37
CA ALA A 186 16.62 -3.58 5.24
C ALA A 186 16.32 -3.28 6.72
N ARG A 187 15.26 -2.51 7.00
CA ARG A 187 14.80 -2.25 8.37
C ARG A 187 13.96 -3.39 8.93
N GLN A 188 13.19 -4.05 8.09
CA GLN A 188 12.32 -5.18 8.49
C GLN A 188 13.13 -6.44 8.75
N VAL A 189 14.02 -6.83 7.83
CA VAL A 189 14.74 -8.11 7.86
C VAL A 189 16.21 -7.97 8.29
N GLY A 190 16.70 -6.74 8.45
CA GLY A 190 18.10 -6.44 8.68
C GLY A 190 18.95 -6.46 7.41
N GLN A 191 20.11 -5.79 7.48
CA GLN A 191 20.98 -5.53 6.32
C GLN A 191 21.46 -6.81 5.62
N LYS A 192 21.71 -7.90 6.35
CA LYS A 192 22.24 -9.13 5.76
C LYS A 192 21.21 -9.83 4.87
N PHE A 193 20.00 -10.05 5.37
CA PHE A 193 18.92 -10.64 4.57
C PHE A 193 18.51 -9.74 3.40
N ALA A 194 18.39 -8.41 3.63
CA ALA A 194 18.05 -7.51 2.54
C ALA A 194 19.08 -7.57 1.39
N ARG A 195 20.37 -7.56 1.71
CA ARG A 195 21.43 -7.66 0.70
C ARG A 195 21.44 -9.01 0.00
N GLU A 196 21.22 -10.10 0.72
CA GLU A 196 21.08 -11.44 0.15
C GLU A 196 19.95 -11.49 -0.87
N ILE A 197 18.74 -11.01 -0.48
CA ILE A 197 17.56 -10.98 -1.34
C ILE A 197 17.81 -10.17 -2.62
N PHE A 198 18.42 -8.98 -2.49
CA PHE A 198 18.65 -8.11 -3.66
C PHE A 198 19.85 -8.53 -4.51
N PHE A 199 20.93 -9.04 -3.91
CA PHE A 199 22.15 -9.31 -4.66
C PHE A 199 22.18 -10.72 -5.28
N LEU A 200 21.56 -11.71 -4.64
CA LEU A 200 21.50 -13.07 -5.15
C LEU A 200 20.25 -13.32 -6.02
N GLY A 201 19.16 -12.60 -5.76
CA GLY A 201 17.92 -12.78 -6.51
C GLY A 201 17.25 -14.14 -6.28
N ASP A 202 17.51 -14.77 -5.15
CA ASP A 202 16.93 -16.07 -4.81
C ASP A 202 15.44 -15.97 -4.50
N THR A 203 14.75 -17.11 -4.54
CA THR A 203 13.32 -17.20 -4.24
C THR A 203 13.12 -17.69 -2.81
N TYR A 204 12.32 -16.97 -2.04
CA TYR A 204 11.99 -17.27 -0.64
C TYR A 204 10.54 -17.72 -0.53
N THR A 205 10.29 -18.70 0.33
CA THR A 205 8.94 -19.18 0.66
C THR A 205 8.26 -18.24 1.65
N ALA A 206 6.94 -18.47 1.89
CA ALA A 206 6.22 -17.75 2.93
C ALA A 206 6.84 -17.95 4.33
N ASP A 207 7.26 -19.17 4.64
CA ASP A 207 7.88 -19.50 5.94
C ASP A 207 9.27 -18.85 6.08
N ASP A 208 10.07 -18.79 5.01
CA ASP A 208 11.33 -18.02 5.01
C ASP A 208 11.08 -16.53 5.26
N ALA A 209 10.12 -15.95 4.55
CA ALA A 209 9.75 -14.55 4.70
C ALA A 209 9.28 -14.23 6.13
N HIS A 210 8.50 -15.12 6.73
CA HIS A 210 8.06 -14.98 8.12
C HIS A 210 9.23 -15.08 9.10
N ARG A 211 10.11 -16.07 8.93
CA ARG A 211 11.32 -16.24 9.76
C ARG A 211 12.24 -15.02 9.71
N MET A 212 12.34 -14.37 8.55
CA MET A 212 13.15 -13.15 8.36
C MET A 212 12.48 -11.89 8.94
N GLY A 213 11.19 -11.92 9.25
CA GLY A 213 10.43 -10.74 9.68
C GLY A 213 9.87 -9.90 8.51
N MET A 214 9.85 -10.45 7.30
CA MET A 214 9.34 -9.79 6.09
C MET A 214 7.81 -9.79 6.04
N VAL A 215 7.15 -10.82 6.60
CA VAL A 215 5.69 -10.93 6.66
C VAL A 215 5.22 -11.20 8.09
N ASN A 216 4.01 -10.72 8.42
CA ASN A 216 3.46 -10.82 9.77
C ASN A 216 2.89 -12.20 10.10
N ALA A 217 2.28 -12.85 9.11
CA ALA A 217 1.73 -14.20 9.30
C ALA A 217 1.66 -14.97 7.98
N VAL A 218 1.73 -16.30 8.13
CA VAL A 218 1.55 -17.27 7.05
C VAL A 218 0.26 -18.02 7.32
N VAL A 219 -0.65 -18.02 6.34
CA VAL A 219 -1.98 -18.62 6.46
C VAL A 219 -2.22 -19.60 5.30
N ASP A 220 -3.13 -20.53 5.48
CA ASP A 220 -3.53 -21.42 4.39
C ASP A 220 -4.15 -20.62 3.27
N HIS A 221 -3.87 -21.02 2.02
CA HIS A 221 -4.24 -20.24 0.84
C HIS A 221 -5.73 -19.94 0.78
N ALA A 222 -6.57 -20.93 1.02
CA ALA A 222 -8.03 -20.79 1.00
C ALA A 222 -8.57 -19.79 2.04
N ASP A 223 -7.80 -19.53 3.09
CA ASP A 223 -8.19 -18.62 4.17
C ASP A 223 -7.64 -17.21 4.03
N LEU A 224 -6.79 -16.94 3.03
CA LEU A 224 -6.00 -15.70 2.97
C LEU A 224 -6.87 -14.45 3.00
N GLU A 225 -7.89 -14.35 2.14
CA GLU A 225 -8.76 -13.17 2.09
C GLU A 225 -9.69 -13.08 3.31
N ARG A 226 -10.20 -14.21 3.80
CA ARG A 226 -11.00 -14.27 5.04
C ARG A 226 -10.21 -13.75 6.24
N VAL A 227 -8.97 -14.22 6.44
CA VAL A 227 -8.10 -13.75 7.52
C VAL A 227 -7.74 -12.27 7.34
N GLY A 228 -7.52 -11.83 6.10
CA GLY A 228 -7.32 -10.41 5.78
C GLY A 228 -8.51 -9.55 6.24
N LEU A 229 -9.72 -9.97 5.94
CA LEU A 229 -10.93 -9.28 6.37
C LEU A 229 -11.12 -9.32 7.89
N ASP A 230 -10.76 -10.42 8.55
CA ASP A 230 -10.76 -10.49 10.02
C ASP A 230 -9.74 -9.52 10.64
N TRP A 231 -8.59 -9.34 10.01
CA TRP A 231 -7.62 -8.32 10.43
C TRP A 231 -8.17 -6.90 10.22
N ALA A 232 -8.87 -6.66 9.11
CA ALA A 232 -9.54 -5.36 8.88
C ALA A 232 -10.57 -5.06 9.99
N ARG A 233 -11.39 -6.03 10.40
CA ARG A 233 -12.33 -5.88 11.53
C ARG A 233 -11.61 -5.53 12.83
N ARG A 234 -10.49 -6.20 13.13
CA ARG A 234 -9.67 -5.91 14.32
C ARG A 234 -9.06 -4.50 14.28
N ILE A 235 -8.60 -4.05 13.11
CA ILE A 235 -8.08 -2.71 12.87
C ILE A 235 -9.18 -1.68 13.07
N MET A 236 -10.34 -1.87 12.46
CA MET A 236 -11.48 -0.96 12.57
C MET A 236 -12.05 -0.87 13.99
N GLY A 237 -11.83 -1.88 14.83
CA GLY A 237 -12.17 -1.87 16.25
C GLY A 237 -11.22 -1.04 17.14
N LYS A 238 -10.24 -0.34 16.58
CA LYS A 238 -9.26 0.47 17.31
C LYS A 238 -9.45 1.96 17.03
N SER A 239 -8.89 2.81 17.91
CA SER A 239 -8.96 4.27 17.76
C SER A 239 -8.37 4.73 16.42
N PRO A 240 -9.14 5.38 15.53
CA PRO A 240 -8.63 5.85 14.25
C PRO A 240 -7.54 6.92 14.42
N THR A 241 -7.66 7.80 15.40
CA THR A 241 -6.64 8.82 15.68
C THR A 241 -5.33 8.19 16.14
N ALA A 242 -5.38 7.25 17.09
CA ALA A 242 -4.19 6.59 17.59
C ALA A 242 -3.46 5.81 16.48
N GLN A 243 -4.21 5.10 15.62
CA GLN A 243 -3.61 4.36 14.50
C GLN A 243 -2.91 5.28 13.49
N ARG A 244 -3.53 6.41 13.11
CA ARG A 244 -2.90 7.40 12.22
C ARG A 244 -1.62 7.96 12.83
N MET A 245 -1.68 8.40 14.09
CA MET A 245 -0.51 8.97 14.77
C MET A 245 0.61 7.95 14.91
N LEU A 246 0.29 6.69 15.22
CA LEU A 246 1.29 5.61 15.29
C LEU A 246 1.93 5.33 13.93
N LYS A 247 1.13 5.23 12.86
CA LYS A 247 1.68 5.03 11.50
C LYS A 247 2.64 6.15 11.13
N PHE A 248 2.27 7.40 11.35
CA PHE A 248 3.15 8.53 11.05
C PHE A 248 4.38 8.60 11.97
N ALA A 249 4.24 8.22 13.24
CA ALA A 249 5.37 8.13 14.16
C ALA A 249 6.39 7.04 13.75
N PHE A 250 5.92 5.85 13.31
CA PHE A 250 6.80 4.82 12.77
C PHE A 250 7.54 5.28 11.50
N ASN A 251 6.87 6.08 10.66
CA ASN A 251 7.42 6.52 9.40
C ASN A 251 8.37 7.72 9.55
N LEU A 252 8.16 8.56 10.57
CA LEU A 252 8.81 9.85 10.74
C LEU A 252 10.35 9.81 10.65
N ILE A 253 10.96 8.85 11.32
CA ILE A 253 12.44 8.74 11.38
C ILE A 253 13.00 8.37 10.00
N ASP A 254 12.32 7.46 9.31
CA ASP A 254 12.78 6.93 8.02
C ASP A 254 12.51 7.90 6.87
N ASP A 255 11.42 8.64 6.94
CA ASP A 255 10.99 9.56 5.89
C ASP A 255 11.58 10.98 6.06
N GLY A 256 12.33 11.22 7.13
CA GLY A 256 13.04 12.48 7.37
C GLY A 256 12.11 13.70 7.36
N LEU A 257 12.49 14.78 6.68
CA LEU A 257 11.71 16.02 6.64
C LEU A 257 10.32 15.84 5.99
N VAL A 258 10.17 14.89 5.08
CA VAL A 258 8.85 14.58 4.48
C VAL A 258 7.95 13.92 5.53
N GLY A 259 8.48 12.97 6.30
CA GLY A 259 7.77 12.37 7.43
C GLY A 259 7.40 13.40 8.49
N GLN A 260 8.32 14.30 8.81
CA GLN A 260 8.07 15.43 9.72
C GLN A 260 6.89 16.28 9.25
N GLN A 261 6.82 16.61 7.96
CA GLN A 261 5.73 17.40 7.38
C GLN A 261 4.38 16.70 7.48
N VAL A 262 4.35 15.38 7.21
CA VAL A 262 3.12 14.58 7.33
C VAL A 262 2.65 14.50 8.79
N PHE A 263 3.57 14.23 9.72
CA PHE A 263 3.27 14.22 11.16
C PHE A 263 2.78 15.57 11.64
N ALA A 264 3.42 16.67 11.23
CA ALA A 264 3.06 18.03 11.62
C ALA A 264 1.62 18.40 11.21
N GLY A 265 1.18 17.96 10.02
CA GLY A 265 -0.20 18.18 9.58
C GLY A 265 -1.25 17.57 10.52
N GLU A 266 -1.03 16.33 10.96
CA GLU A 266 -1.93 15.68 11.92
C GLU A 266 -1.82 16.26 13.33
N ALA A 267 -0.62 16.59 13.80
CA ALA A 267 -0.40 17.20 15.11
C ALA A 267 -1.06 18.59 15.19
N THR A 268 -0.91 19.40 14.16
CA THR A 268 -1.56 20.73 14.07
C THR A 268 -3.09 20.61 14.07
N ARG A 269 -3.64 19.64 13.32
CA ARG A 269 -5.09 19.40 13.31
C ARG A 269 -5.63 18.99 14.67
N LEU A 270 -4.90 18.17 15.42
CA LEU A 270 -5.25 17.80 16.81
C LEU A 270 -5.17 19.00 17.76
N ALA A 271 -4.12 19.84 17.61
CA ALA A 271 -3.94 21.04 18.41
C ALA A 271 -5.10 22.02 18.23
N TYR A 272 -5.59 22.21 17.00
CA TYR A 272 -6.76 23.10 16.74
C TYR A 272 -8.06 22.64 17.40
N GLY A 273 -8.16 21.39 17.81
CA GLY A 273 -9.30 20.84 18.55
C GLY A 273 -9.25 21.09 20.07
N THR A 274 -8.28 21.86 20.56
CA THR A 274 -8.13 22.16 21.99
C THR A 274 -8.78 23.50 22.34
N THR A 275 -9.22 23.64 23.60
CA THR A 275 -9.75 24.91 24.12
C THR A 275 -8.67 26.00 24.18
N GLU A 276 -7.39 25.64 24.32
CA GLU A 276 -6.26 26.55 24.23
C GLU A 276 -6.15 27.20 22.84
N ALA A 277 -6.34 26.41 21.76
CA ALA A 277 -6.36 26.94 20.40
C ALA A 277 -7.59 27.84 20.13
N GLU A 278 -8.73 27.56 20.78
CA GLU A 278 -9.90 28.42 20.73
C GLU A 278 -9.63 29.77 21.37
N GLU A 279 -9.01 29.79 22.57
CA GLU A 279 -8.60 31.03 23.24
C GLU A 279 -7.67 31.87 22.36
N GLY A 280 -6.63 31.24 21.77
CA GLY A 280 -5.71 31.95 20.90
C GLY A 280 -6.38 32.54 19.66
N ARG A 281 -7.33 31.84 19.04
CA ARG A 281 -8.13 32.34 17.93
C ARG A 281 -9.01 33.50 18.34
N ASP A 282 -9.76 33.35 19.44
CA ASP A 282 -10.78 34.30 19.86
C ASP A 282 -10.10 35.60 20.36
N ALA A 283 -9.03 35.52 21.12
CA ALA A 283 -8.21 36.66 21.52
C ALA A 283 -7.71 37.46 20.30
N PHE A 284 -7.20 36.76 19.26
CA PHE A 284 -6.77 37.40 18.02
C PHE A 284 -7.92 38.15 17.31
N LEU A 285 -9.08 37.53 17.18
CA LEU A 285 -10.26 38.12 16.53
C LEU A 285 -10.83 39.31 17.33
N GLU A 286 -10.80 39.23 18.65
CA GLU A 286 -11.29 40.26 19.58
C GLU A 286 -10.25 41.37 19.82
N ARG A 287 -9.02 41.21 19.29
CA ARG A 287 -7.90 42.17 19.46
C ARG A 287 -7.55 42.41 20.91
N ARG A 288 -7.57 41.38 21.74
CA ARG A 288 -7.12 41.37 23.14
C ARG A 288 -5.91 40.46 23.31
N ASP A 289 -5.23 40.59 24.41
CA ASP A 289 -4.22 39.61 24.79
C ASP A 289 -4.89 38.30 25.19
N PRO A 290 -4.30 37.12 24.80
CA PRO A 290 -4.83 35.81 25.19
C PRO A 290 -4.56 35.56 26.68
N ASP A 291 -5.52 34.89 27.34
CA ASP A 291 -5.36 34.45 28.73
C ASP A 291 -4.93 32.99 28.77
N TRP A 292 -3.65 32.74 28.96
CA TRP A 292 -3.08 31.43 29.10
C TRP A 292 -3.12 30.85 30.52
N SER A 293 -3.64 31.59 31.50
CA SER A 293 -3.63 31.16 32.91
C SER A 293 -4.45 29.88 33.20
N PRO A 294 -5.53 29.56 32.47
CA PRO A 294 -6.25 28.30 32.67
C PRO A 294 -5.50 27.06 32.17
N TYR A 295 -4.47 27.21 31.34
CA TYR A 295 -3.80 26.13 30.67
C TYR A 295 -2.50 25.72 31.35
N PRO A 296 -2.35 24.46 31.77
CA PRO A 296 -1.17 24.00 32.46
C PRO A 296 0.01 23.83 31.52
N TRP A 297 1.23 24.14 32.02
CA TRP A 297 2.48 23.90 31.29
C TRP A 297 2.90 22.41 31.27
N HIS A 298 2.22 21.57 32.03
CA HIS A 298 2.44 20.11 32.07
C HIS A 298 1.15 19.42 32.48
N TYR A 299 0.99 18.17 32.08
CA TYR A 299 -0.11 17.30 32.44
C TYR A 299 0.31 16.23 33.42
#